data_bbf71f90673df9eac8dc97a3435034d0
#
_entry.id   bbf71f90673df9eac8dc97a3435034d0
#
_cell.length_a   1.000
_cell.length_b   1.000
_cell.length_c   1.000
_cell.angle_alpha   90.00
_cell.angle_beta   90.00
_cell.angle_gamma   90.00
#
_symmetry.space_group_name_H-M   'P 1'
#
loop_
_entity.id
_entity.type
_entity.pdbx_description
1 polymer ?
#
loop_
_entity_poly.entity_id
_entity_poly.type
_entity_poly.pdbx_seq_one_letter_code
_entity_poly.pdbx_strand_id
1 'polypeptide(L)'
;MKKIWLPILTALAFTTPAAAQEPQPRPDQLIFRDIFKELIETNTTLSSGSCTLAAERMATRMKAAGFPDSQLHLFATPEHPKEGGLVAIYPGTSKKAKPILVMAHIDVVEAKRADWERDPFTLFEENGYFYGRGTLDVKSQAAVWVDMLIRFQQAGYKPKRTIKMALTCGEETNGAFNGVEWLAANRRDLIDAEFALNEGGGGDSDGKGKVIGQSVQVGEKTFANFRLETRNPGGHSSAPVPDNAIYELAAALTRIEEHEFPVELTDVTRRYFAEAGAARGDATGRAMIALALDPADKAAEAIVNADPFLHSNLRTTCVATLLDGGHAANALPQRAGANINCRIFPGHSIESIKDELARVIGDPKVTITQLPPKRPAPPAPPLDPKVIGPMERLVAKYWPGLTVIPSMANGYTDATFLGAAGIPTYGIPGMWGDPDGNGVHGLNERIAVQSLYVGRDFMVDLVKAYAD
;
A
#
# COMPACT_ATOMS: atom_id res chain seq x y z
N MET A 1 -69.99 -0.23 -52.72
CA MET A 1 -68.70 -0.94 -52.66
C MET A 1 -67.81 -0.23 -51.62
N LYS A 2 -67.73 -0.76 -50.39
CA LYS A 2 -66.89 -0.20 -49.31
C LYS A 2 -65.55 -0.88 -49.36
N LYS A 3 -64.47 -0.13 -49.56
CA LYS A 3 -63.09 -0.64 -49.50
C LYS A 3 -62.65 -0.72 -48.02
N ILE A 4 -62.31 -1.92 -47.56
CA ILE A 4 -61.75 -2.16 -46.23
C ILE A 4 -60.22 -2.06 -46.36
N TRP A 5 -59.62 -1.14 -45.62
CA TRP A 5 -58.16 -1.03 -45.47
C TRP A 5 -57.77 -1.81 -44.24
N LEU A 6 -56.90 -2.84 -44.40
CA LEU A 6 -56.20 -3.52 -43.30
C LEU A 6 -54.90 -2.78 -43.03
N PRO A 7 -54.55 -2.47 -41.76
CA PRO A 7 -53.23 -1.98 -41.45
C PRO A 7 -52.25 -3.13 -41.35
N ILE A 8 -51.12 -3.03 -42.07
CA ILE A 8 -49.98 -3.90 -41.94
C ILE A 8 -49.22 -3.49 -40.68
N LEU A 9 -49.24 -4.29 -39.61
CA LEU A 9 -48.38 -4.17 -38.46
C LEU A 9 -46.93 -4.70 -38.83
N THR A 10 -46.01 -3.78 -39.02
CA THR A 10 -44.58 -4.13 -39.13
C THR A 10 -44.04 -4.38 -37.73
N ALA A 11 -43.76 -5.61 -37.34
CA ALA A 11 -43.10 -5.95 -36.09
C ALA A 11 -41.63 -5.59 -36.22
N LEU A 12 -41.18 -4.51 -35.54
CA LEU A 12 -39.75 -4.24 -35.31
C LEU A 12 -39.21 -5.26 -34.30
N ALA A 13 -38.41 -6.20 -34.79
CA ALA A 13 -37.61 -7.06 -33.93
C ALA A 13 -36.45 -6.24 -33.31
N PHE A 14 -36.58 -5.92 -32.06
CA PHE A 14 -35.43 -5.39 -31.26
C PHE A 14 -34.48 -6.55 -31.02
N THR A 15 -33.38 -6.61 -31.77
CA THR A 15 -32.23 -7.42 -31.43
C THR A 15 -31.53 -6.81 -30.24
N THR A 16 -31.71 -7.36 -29.05
CA THR A 16 -30.83 -7.04 -27.90
C THR A 16 -29.41 -7.46 -28.29
N PRO A 17 -28.40 -6.56 -28.12
CA PRO A 17 -27.02 -6.98 -28.30
C PRO A 17 -26.73 -8.13 -27.33
N ALA A 18 -26.25 -9.25 -27.85
CA ALA A 18 -25.75 -10.33 -27.01
C ALA A 18 -24.63 -9.75 -26.13
N ALA A 19 -24.77 -9.82 -24.82
CA ALA A 19 -23.68 -9.52 -23.91
C ALA A 19 -22.48 -10.39 -24.32
N ALA A 20 -21.34 -9.74 -24.60
CA ALA A 20 -20.13 -10.48 -24.91
C ALA A 20 -19.83 -11.43 -23.75
N GLN A 21 -19.85 -12.72 -24.03
CA GLN A 21 -19.57 -13.75 -23.03
C GLN A 21 -18.12 -13.56 -22.58
N GLU A 22 -17.90 -13.35 -21.31
CA GLU A 22 -16.54 -13.23 -20.78
C GLU A 22 -15.73 -14.47 -21.17
N PRO A 23 -14.46 -14.29 -21.59
CA PRO A 23 -13.65 -15.42 -21.98
C PRO A 23 -13.46 -16.38 -20.80
N GLN A 24 -13.72 -17.67 -21.04
CA GLN A 24 -13.55 -18.70 -20.01
C GLN A 24 -12.09 -18.70 -19.49
N PRO A 25 -11.89 -18.83 -18.16
CA PRO A 25 -10.54 -18.90 -17.60
C PRO A 25 -9.73 -20.04 -18.20
N ARG A 26 -8.45 -19.78 -18.46
CA ARG A 26 -7.50 -20.81 -18.91
C ARG A 26 -7.27 -21.84 -17.78
N PRO A 27 -6.87 -23.09 -18.10
CA PRO A 27 -6.58 -24.11 -17.07
C PRO A 27 -5.55 -23.66 -16.01
N ASP A 28 -4.52 -22.91 -16.43
CA ASP A 28 -3.51 -22.38 -15.51
C ASP A 28 -4.07 -21.27 -14.59
N GLN A 29 -5.06 -20.53 -15.04
CA GLN A 29 -5.77 -19.54 -14.22
C GLN A 29 -6.70 -20.20 -13.18
N LEU A 30 -7.27 -21.35 -13.50
CA LEU A 30 -8.08 -22.11 -12.52
C LEU A 30 -7.20 -22.66 -11.38
N ILE A 31 -6.01 -23.17 -11.69
CA ILE A 31 -5.03 -23.62 -10.68
C ILE A 31 -4.61 -22.44 -9.79
N PHE A 32 -4.31 -21.30 -10.38
CA PHE A 32 -4.01 -20.08 -9.66
C PHE A 32 -5.16 -19.63 -8.75
N ARG A 33 -6.40 -19.69 -9.25
CA ARG A 33 -7.59 -19.36 -8.47
C ARG A 33 -7.73 -20.22 -7.23
N ASP A 34 -7.35 -21.50 -7.27
CA ASP A 34 -7.39 -22.39 -6.11
C ASP A 34 -6.36 -21.99 -5.03
N ILE A 35 -5.19 -21.49 -5.43
CA ILE A 35 -4.20 -20.90 -4.51
C ILE A 35 -4.75 -19.64 -3.88
N PHE A 36 -5.30 -18.73 -4.69
CA PHE A 36 -5.90 -17.48 -4.24
C PHE A 36 -7.07 -17.74 -3.28
N LYS A 37 -7.97 -18.68 -3.64
CA LYS A 37 -9.09 -19.10 -2.79
C LYS A 37 -8.62 -19.57 -1.42
N GLU A 38 -7.61 -20.44 -1.35
CA GLU A 38 -7.10 -20.94 -0.07
C GLU A 38 -6.52 -19.83 0.80
N LEU A 39 -5.83 -18.85 0.20
CA LEU A 39 -5.33 -17.68 0.93
C LEU A 39 -6.47 -16.83 1.47
N ILE A 40 -7.50 -16.52 0.67
CA ILE A 40 -8.65 -15.73 1.11
C ILE A 40 -9.42 -16.47 2.21
N GLU A 41 -9.63 -17.77 2.07
CA GLU A 41 -10.38 -18.61 3.02
C GLU A 41 -9.57 -19.00 4.27
N THR A 42 -8.30 -18.58 4.33
CA THR A 42 -7.53 -18.65 5.57
C THR A 42 -7.59 -17.29 6.26
N ASN A 43 -8.35 -17.18 7.35
CA ASN A 43 -8.39 -15.96 8.15
C ASN A 43 -7.00 -15.65 8.73
N THR A 44 -6.51 -14.45 8.48
CA THR A 44 -5.20 -13.95 8.92
C THR A 44 -5.31 -12.59 9.62
N THR A 45 -6.48 -12.28 10.18
CA THR A 45 -6.65 -11.12 11.08
C THR A 45 -5.86 -11.34 12.37
N LEU A 46 -5.41 -10.26 12.99
CA LEU A 46 -4.65 -10.32 14.24
C LEU A 46 -5.47 -10.98 15.37
N SER A 47 -6.76 -10.63 15.48
CA SER A 47 -7.59 -11.06 16.63
C SER A 47 -7.91 -12.56 16.64
N SER A 48 -8.10 -13.18 15.48
CA SER A 48 -8.66 -14.54 15.38
C SER A 48 -8.02 -15.42 14.31
N GLY A 49 -7.17 -14.85 13.47
CA GLY A 49 -6.55 -15.53 12.34
C GLY A 49 -5.18 -16.15 12.65
N SER A 50 -4.51 -16.62 11.59
CA SER A 50 -3.14 -17.12 11.64
C SER A 50 -2.43 -17.02 10.29
N CYS A 51 -1.46 -16.12 10.20
CA CYS A 51 -0.52 -16.07 9.08
C CYS A 51 0.33 -17.33 9.00
N THR A 52 0.73 -17.90 10.15
CA THR A 52 1.50 -19.15 10.20
C THR A 52 0.77 -20.27 9.48
N LEU A 53 -0.55 -20.42 9.71
CA LEU A 53 -1.36 -21.41 9.01
C LEU A 53 -1.42 -21.14 7.50
N ALA A 54 -1.57 -19.88 7.09
CA ALA A 54 -1.57 -19.52 5.66
C ALA A 54 -0.21 -19.85 5.02
N ALA A 55 0.90 -19.50 5.68
CA ALA A 55 2.26 -19.82 5.24
C ALA A 55 2.51 -21.32 5.12
N GLU A 56 2.06 -22.13 6.09
CA GLU A 56 2.15 -23.59 6.09
C GLU A 56 1.38 -24.22 4.93
N ARG A 57 0.18 -23.71 4.62
CA ARG A 57 -0.63 -24.15 3.47
C ARG A 57 0.10 -23.87 2.15
N MET A 58 0.67 -22.67 1.99
CA MET A 58 1.44 -22.32 0.80
C MET A 58 2.72 -23.16 0.68
N ALA A 59 3.44 -23.38 1.77
CA ALA A 59 4.59 -24.29 1.79
C ALA A 59 4.21 -25.73 1.39
N THR A 60 3.04 -26.21 1.83
CA THR A 60 2.52 -27.53 1.47
C THR A 60 2.26 -27.65 -0.04
N ARG A 61 1.65 -26.63 -0.65
CA ARG A 61 1.44 -26.59 -2.12
C ARG A 61 2.77 -26.58 -2.88
N MET A 62 3.75 -25.79 -2.40
CA MET A 62 5.07 -25.72 -3.03
C MET A 62 5.83 -27.06 -2.91
N LYS A 63 5.76 -27.74 -1.77
CA LYS A 63 6.31 -29.09 -1.60
C LYS A 63 5.67 -30.08 -2.56
N ALA A 64 4.35 -30.06 -2.70
CA ALA A 64 3.63 -30.90 -3.66
C ALA A 64 4.03 -30.62 -5.12
N ALA A 65 4.48 -29.42 -5.43
CA ALA A 65 5.02 -29.03 -6.74
C ALA A 65 6.50 -29.41 -6.94
N GLY A 66 7.15 -30.02 -5.94
CA GLY A 66 8.52 -30.51 -6.01
C GLY A 66 9.59 -29.57 -5.44
N PHE A 67 9.21 -28.56 -4.63
CA PHE A 67 10.19 -27.79 -3.89
C PHE A 67 10.81 -28.64 -2.76
N PRO A 68 12.15 -28.70 -2.65
CA PRO A 68 12.80 -29.36 -1.53
C PRO A 68 12.67 -28.53 -0.24
N ASP A 69 12.65 -29.19 0.92
CA ASP A 69 12.54 -28.53 2.22
C ASP A 69 13.62 -27.47 2.46
N SER A 70 14.81 -27.67 1.90
CA SER A 70 15.94 -26.73 2.01
C SER A 70 15.69 -25.37 1.30
N GLN A 71 14.65 -25.24 0.49
CA GLN A 71 14.27 -24.02 -0.20
C GLN A 71 13.05 -23.34 0.43
N LEU A 72 12.44 -23.94 1.44
CA LEU A 72 11.22 -23.44 2.10
C LEU A 72 11.50 -23.19 3.57
N HIS A 73 11.45 -21.94 3.98
CA HIS A 73 11.79 -21.50 5.32
C HIS A 73 10.57 -20.89 6.00
N LEU A 74 9.83 -21.71 6.74
CA LEU A 74 8.79 -21.22 7.64
C LEU A 74 9.45 -20.57 8.86
N PHE A 75 8.88 -19.47 9.33
CA PHE A 75 9.33 -18.77 10.51
C PHE A 75 8.13 -18.29 11.35
N ALA A 76 8.30 -18.34 12.65
CA ALA A 76 7.44 -17.76 13.68
C ALA A 76 8.28 -17.61 14.95
N THR A 77 7.86 -16.78 15.89
CA THR A 77 8.50 -16.68 17.20
C THR A 77 7.62 -17.30 18.28
N PRO A 78 8.20 -17.76 19.41
CA PRO A 78 7.40 -18.30 20.52
C PRO A 78 6.37 -17.32 21.07
N GLU A 79 6.68 -16.01 21.02
CA GLU A 79 5.82 -14.92 21.49
C GLU A 79 4.69 -14.64 20.50
N HIS A 80 4.93 -14.92 19.20
CA HIS A 80 4.02 -14.65 18.09
C HIS A 80 3.81 -15.90 17.21
N PRO A 81 3.24 -16.99 17.77
CA PRO A 81 3.18 -18.29 17.06
C PRO A 81 2.21 -18.30 15.89
N LYS A 82 1.28 -17.34 15.81
CA LYS A 82 0.30 -17.21 14.73
C LYS A 82 0.67 -16.17 13.68
N GLU A 83 1.69 -15.35 13.92
CA GLU A 83 2.12 -14.23 13.08
C GLU A 83 3.35 -14.58 12.24
N GLY A 84 3.57 -15.87 11.98
CA GLY A 84 4.67 -16.35 11.16
C GLY A 84 4.49 -16.12 9.67
N GLY A 85 5.47 -16.58 8.90
CA GLY A 85 5.50 -16.43 7.45
C GLY A 85 6.30 -17.52 6.76
N LEU A 86 6.50 -17.35 5.45
CA LEU A 86 7.24 -18.26 4.59
C LEU A 86 8.24 -17.48 3.73
N VAL A 87 9.50 -17.91 3.74
CA VAL A 87 10.46 -17.52 2.70
C VAL A 87 10.76 -18.71 1.80
N ALA A 88 10.58 -18.56 0.49
CA ALA A 88 10.97 -19.56 -0.49
C ALA A 88 12.13 -19.05 -1.36
N ILE A 89 13.10 -19.91 -1.64
CA ILE A 89 14.27 -19.58 -2.44
C ILE A 89 14.28 -20.43 -3.69
N TYR A 90 14.13 -19.81 -4.86
CA TYR A 90 14.24 -20.45 -6.18
C TYR A 90 15.61 -20.15 -6.79
N PRO A 91 16.53 -21.13 -6.87
CA PRO A 91 17.91 -20.88 -7.23
C PRO A 91 18.10 -20.42 -8.67
N GLY A 92 18.92 -19.40 -8.85
CA GLY A 92 19.43 -18.98 -10.17
C GLY A 92 20.69 -19.73 -10.58
N THR A 93 21.00 -19.69 -11.86
CA THR A 93 22.19 -20.35 -12.44
C THR A 93 23.47 -19.54 -12.23
N SER A 94 23.37 -18.22 -12.02
CA SER A 94 24.51 -17.34 -11.81
C SER A 94 24.86 -17.18 -10.35
N LYS A 95 26.09 -17.48 -9.97
CA LYS A 95 26.65 -17.22 -8.63
C LYS A 95 27.05 -15.74 -8.42
N LYS A 96 27.09 -14.93 -9.50
CA LYS A 96 27.52 -13.52 -9.47
C LYS A 96 26.34 -12.54 -9.44
N ALA A 97 25.22 -12.91 -10.06
CA ALA A 97 24.04 -12.07 -10.07
C ALA A 97 23.38 -12.05 -8.70
N LYS A 98 23.12 -10.85 -8.17
CA LYS A 98 22.42 -10.71 -6.88
C LYS A 98 20.97 -11.19 -7.02
N PRO A 99 20.39 -11.79 -5.97
CA PRO A 99 18.99 -12.17 -5.95
C PRO A 99 18.03 -10.98 -6.16
N ILE A 100 16.82 -11.31 -6.56
CA ILE A 100 15.67 -10.40 -6.45
C ILE A 100 14.71 -10.96 -5.39
N LEU A 101 14.03 -10.07 -4.67
CA LEU A 101 13.02 -10.42 -3.67
C LEU A 101 11.64 -10.02 -4.18
N VAL A 102 10.70 -10.95 -4.21
CA VAL A 102 9.27 -10.66 -4.39
C VAL A 102 8.59 -10.90 -3.05
N MET A 103 7.74 -9.98 -2.62
CA MET A 103 7.10 -10.11 -1.32
C MET A 103 5.64 -9.65 -1.35
N ALA A 104 4.89 -10.10 -0.37
CA ALA A 104 3.56 -9.65 -0.04
C ALA A 104 3.27 -9.98 1.43
N HIS A 105 2.56 -9.09 2.12
CA HIS A 105 1.99 -9.46 3.40
C HIS A 105 0.78 -10.38 3.20
N ILE A 106 0.52 -11.24 4.19
CA ILE A 106 -0.60 -12.18 4.17
C ILE A 106 -1.58 -11.96 5.32
N ASP A 107 -1.24 -11.08 6.28
CA ASP A 107 -2.21 -10.55 7.24
C ASP A 107 -3.21 -9.61 6.55
N VAL A 108 -4.31 -9.37 7.22
CA VAL A 108 -5.38 -8.49 6.75
C VAL A 108 -5.97 -7.74 7.92
N VAL A 109 -6.50 -6.53 7.67
CA VAL A 109 -7.28 -5.80 8.67
C VAL A 109 -8.51 -6.59 9.12
N GLU A 110 -9.01 -6.26 10.31
CA GLU A 110 -10.18 -6.92 10.90
C GLU A 110 -11.41 -6.86 9.99
N ALA A 111 -12.16 -7.97 9.96
CA ALA A 111 -13.41 -8.07 9.22
C ALA A 111 -14.44 -8.84 10.05
N LYS A 112 -15.51 -8.14 10.46
CA LYS A 112 -16.60 -8.75 11.24
C LYS A 112 -17.68 -9.23 10.31
N ARG A 113 -18.00 -10.54 10.35
CA ARG A 113 -19.02 -11.16 9.48
C ARG A 113 -20.36 -10.40 9.50
N ALA A 114 -20.74 -9.84 10.65
CA ALA A 114 -22.02 -9.15 10.81
C ALA A 114 -22.12 -7.84 10.00
N ASP A 115 -20.99 -7.25 9.65
CA ASP A 115 -20.94 -5.99 8.92
C ASP A 115 -20.86 -6.20 7.39
N TRP A 116 -20.56 -7.42 6.94
CA TRP A 116 -20.37 -7.76 5.54
C TRP A 116 -21.62 -8.43 4.94
N GLU A 117 -21.91 -8.13 3.68
CA GLU A 117 -22.97 -8.81 2.94
C GLU A 117 -22.68 -10.29 2.73
N ARG A 118 -21.40 -10.61 2.48
CA ARG A 118 -20.87 -11.96 2.29
C ARG A 118 -19.89 -12.28 3.41
N ASP A 119 -19.57 -13.57 3.60
CA ASP A 119 -18.50 -13.96 4.54
C ASP A 119 -17.16 -13.43 4.02
N PRO A 120 -16.44 -12.59 4.80
CA PRO A 120 -15.17 -12.01 4.38
C PRO A 120 -14.06 -13.04 4.14
N PHE A 121 -14.19 -14.24 4.69
CA PHE A 121 -13.24 -15.34 4.56
C PHE A 121 -13.77 -16.50 3.72
N THR A 122 -14.65 -16.20 2.79
CA THR A 122 -15.09 -17.10 1.72
C THR A 122 -14.96 -16.37 0.39
N LEU A 123 -14.25 -16.96 -0.57
CA LEU A 123 -14.08 -16.34 -1.89
C LEU A 123 -15.37 -16.46 -2.70
N PHE A 124 -16.01 -15.34 -2.98
CA PHE A 124 -17.18 -15.27 -3.86
C PHE A 124 -16.80 -14.65 -5.20
N GLU A 125 -17.29 -15.23 -6.28
CA GLU A 125 -17.23 -14.63 -7.61
C GLU A 125 -18.63 -14.18 -8.01
N GLU A 126 -18.77 -12.89 -8.28
CA GLU A 126 -20.05 -12.30 -8.67
C GLU A 126 -19.82 -11.05 -9.50
N ASN A 127 -20.59 -10.89 -10.57
CA ASN A 127 -20.58 -9.71 -11.45
C ASN A 127 -19.18 -9.31 -11.96
N GLY A 128 -18.30 -10.30 -12.25
CA GLY A 128 -16.95 -10.05 -12.74
C GLY A 128 -15.93 -9.66 -11.65
N TYR A 129 -16.28 -9.83 -10.37
CA TYR A 129 -15.40 -9.56 -9.23
C TYR A 129 -15.25 -10.77 -8.33
N PHE A 130 -14.08 -10.90 -7.73
CA PHE A 130 -13.85 -11.74 -6.57
C PHE A 130 -13.98 -10.89 -5.31
N TYR A 131 -14.83 -11.32 -4.37
CA TYR A 131 -15.07 -10.70 -3.08
C TYR A 131 -14.45 -11.51 -1.96
N GLY A 132 -13.87 -10.82 -0.98
CA GLY A 132 -13.28 -11.38 0.23
C GLY A 132 -12.24 -10.43 0.81
N ARG A 133 -11.98 -10.51 2.11
CA ARG A 133 -10.95 -9.71 2.77
C ARG A 133 -9.55 -10.14 2.30
N GLY A 134 -8.73 -9.19 1.85
CA GLY A 134 -7.41 -9.43 1.28
C GLY A 134 -7.43 -9.73 -0.23
N THR A 135 -8.58 -9.59 -0.91
CA THR A 135 -8.66 -9.85 -2.35
C THR A 135 -7.84 -8.85 -3.17
N LEU A 136 -7.73 -7.61 -2.73
CA LEU A 136 -6.89 -6.59 -3.34
C LEU A 136 -5.68 -6.27 -2.46
N ASP A 137 -5.84 -6.23 -1.16
CA ASP A 137 -4.84 -5.85 -0.16
C ASP A 137 -4.47 -7.03 0.77
N VAL A 138 -3.39 -7.86 0.55
CA VAL A 138 -2.69 -8.03 -0.74
C VAL A 138 -2.45 -9.53 -1.00
N LYS A 139 -3.40 -10.40 -0.58
CA LYS A 139 -3.33 -11.85 -0.82
C LYS A 139 -3.37 -12.22 -2.31
N SER A 140 -3.90 -11.34 -3.16
CA SER A 140 -3.83 -11.46 -4.61
C SER A 140 -2.37 -11.55 -5.09
N GLN A 141 -1.53 -10.63 -4.65
CA GLN A 141 -0.11 -10.61 -5.00
C GLN A 141 0.63 -11.82 -4.38
N ALA A 142 0.31 -12.17 -3.13
CA ALA A 142 0.85 -13.38 -2.49
C ALA A 142 0.54 -14.65 -3.30
N ALA A 143 -0.71 -14.78 -3.79
CA ALA A 143 -1.11 -15.90 -4.65
C ALA A 143 -0.32 -15.93 -5.96
N VAL A 144 -0.06 -14.76 -6.58
CA VAL A 144 0.74 -14.68 -7.81
C VAL A 144 2.15 -15.19 -7.58
N TRP A 145 2.80 -14.80 -6.48
CA TRP A 145 4.15 -15.24 -6.21
C TRP A 145 4.26 -16.75 -5.97
N VAL A 146 3.31 -17.32 -5.25
CA VAL A 146 3.24 -18.78 -5.01
C VAL A 146 2.99 -19.53 -6.31
N ASP A 147 1.99 -19.13 -7.09
CA ASP A 147 1.66 -19.73 -8.39
C ASP A 147 2.85 -19.65 -9.37
N MET A 148 3.47 -18.50 -9.46
CA MET A 148 4.65 -18.28 -10.31
C MET A 148 5.77 -19.27 -10.00
N LEU A 149 6.14 -19.39 -8.73
CA LEU A 149 7.23 -20.28 -8.32
C LEU A 149 6.86 -21.76 -8.53
N ILE A 150 5.61 -22.15 -8.25
CA ILE A 150 5.10 -23.51 -8.53
C ILE A 150 5.23 -23.83 -10.03
N ARG A 151 4.78 -22.93 -10.88
CA ARG A 151 4.86 -23.13 -12.35
C ARG A 151 6.31 -23.12 -12.85
N PHE A 152 7.20 -22.29 -12.28
CA PHE A 152 8.62 -22.31 -12.61
C PHE A 152 9.26 -23.64 -12.25
N GLN A 153 8.92 -24.20 -11.08
CA GLN A 153 9.42 -25.51 -10.64
C GLN A 153 8.93 -26.62 -11.56
N GLN A 154 7.64 -26.66 -11.85
CA GLN A 154 7.03 -27.68 -12.73
C GLN A 154 7.54 -27.60 -14.17
N ALA A 155 7.79 -26.40 -14.68
CA ALA A 155 8.33 -26.17 -16.02
C ALA A 155 9.87 -26.39 -16.11
N GLY A 156 10.54 -26.57 -14.98
CA GLY A 156 12.00 -26.67 -14.95
C GLY A 156 12.72 -25.39 -15.38
N TYR A 157 12.09 -24.22 -15.17
CA TYR A 157 12.64 -22.92 -15.52
C TYR A 157 13.96 -22.67 -14.79
N LYS A 158 14.96 -22.12 -15.48
CA LYS A 158 16.31 -21.89 -14.95
C LYS A 158 16.66 -20.39 -15.06
N PRO A 159 16.21 -19.55 -14.12
CA PRO A 159 16.55 -18.14 -14.12
C PRO A 159 18.04 -17.92 -13.94
N LYS A 160 18.55 -16.82 -14.43
CA LYS A 160 19.94 -16.41 -14.18
C LYS A 160 20.12 -15.96 -12.72
N ARG A 161 19.19 -15.16 -12.20
CA ARG A 161 19.19 -14.70 -10.82
C ARG A 161 18.37 -15.62 -9.92
N THR A 162 18.80 -15.78 -8.68
CA THR A 162 17.96 -16.36 -7.63
C THR A 162 16.74 -15.47 -7.38
N ILE A 163 15.57 -16.08 -7.32
CA ILE A 163 14.33 -15.42 -6.94
C ILE A 163 14.02 -15.86 -5.51
N LYS A 164 13.89 -14.90 -4.61
CA LYS A 164 13.40 -15.10 -3.25
C LYS A 164 11.97 -14.61 -3.16
N MET A 165 11.11 -15.34 -2.48
CA MET A 165 9.74 -14.95 -2.16
C MET A 165 9.59 -14.87 -0.65
N ALA A 166 9.04 -13.78 -0.13
CA ALA A 166 8.67 -13.65 1.27
C ALA A 166 7.16 -13.38 1.39
N LEU A 167 6.48 -14.25 2.12
CA LEU A 167 5.12 -14.05 2.60
C LEU A 167 5.20 -13.71 4.09
N THR A 168 4.82 -12.50 4.47
CA THR A 168 5.05 -11.92 5.80
C THR A 168 3.75 -11.58 6.51
N CYS A 169 3.82 -11.34 7.80
CA CYS A 169 2.69 -10.96 8.64
C CYS A 169 3.02 -9.68 9.40
N GLY A 170 2.02 -8.86 9.68
CA GLY A 170 2.16 -7.72 10.56
C GLY A 170 2.35 -6.38 9.86
N GLU A 171 2.10 -6.29 8.57
CA GLU A 171 2.05 -5.03 7.84
C GLU A 171 0.88 -4.17 8.33
N GLU A 172 -0.31 -4.75 8.41
CA GLU A 172 -1.57 -4.11 8.77
C GLU A 172 -1.73 -3.83 10.28
N THR A 173 -0.82 -4.34 11.11
CA THR A 173 -0.97 -4.31 12.56
C THR A 173 0.04 -3.39 13.23
N ASN A 174 -0.40 -2.19 13.62
CA ASN A 174 0.45 -1.23 14.30
C ASN A 174 0.85 -1.70 15.70
N GLY A 175 2.18 -1.88 15.93
CA GLY A 175 2.74 -2.19 17.24
C GLY A 175 2.70 -3.67 17.64
N ALA A 176 2.23 -4.55 16.75
CA ALA A 176 2.37 -5.99 16.85
C ALA A 176 3.69 -6.46 16.20
N PHE A 177 3.87 -7.77 16.11
CA PHE A 177 5.00 -8.37 15.38
C PHE A 177 4.93 -7.98 13.88
N ASN A 178 6.09 -7.65 13.30
CA ASN A 178 6.22 -7.47 11.86
C ASN A 178 7.26 -8.44 11.30
N GLY A 179 6.85 -9.28 10.37
CA GLY A 179 7.66 -10.36 9.80
C GLY A 179 8.87 -9.86 9.02
N VAL A 180 8.76 -8.72 8.32
CA VAL A 180 9.87 -8.15 7.54
C VAL A 180 10.92 -7.53 8.47
N GLU A 181 10.49 -6.80 9.50
CA GLU A 181 11.39 -6.27 10.53
C GLU A 181 12.16 -7.40 11.21
N TRP A 182 11.47 -8.48 11.58
CA TRP A 182 12.08 -9.64 12.20
C TRP A 182 13.08 -10.34 11.26
N LEU A 183 12.72 -10.57 9.99
CA LEU A 183 13.61 -11.17 8.99
C LEU A 183 14.86 -10.31 8.75
N ALA A 184 14.69 -8.98 8.65
CA ALA A 184 15.80 -8.05 8.46
C ALA A 184 16.79 -8.09 9.62
N ALA A 185 16.31 -8.26 10.85
CA ALA A 185 17.11 -8.30 12.06
C ALA A 185 17.75 -9.67 12.33
N ASN A 186 17.04 -10.79 12.05
CA ASN A 186 17.41 -12.11 12.52
C ASN A 186 17.79 -13.10 11.39
N ARG A 187 17.22 -12.92 10.19
CA ARG A 187 17.42 -13.84 9.06
C ARG A 187 17.58 -13.08 7.73
N ARG A 188 18.43 -12.06 7.77
CA ARG A 188 18.74 -11.26 6.57
C ARG A 188 19.21 -12.13 5.39
N ASP A 189 19.89 -13.24 5.65
CA ASP A 189 20.31 -14.21 4.64
C ASP A 189 19.16 -14.67 3.75
N LEU A 190 17.95 -14.78 4.29
CA LEU A 190 16.76 -15.21 3.55
C LEU A 190 16.20 -14.14 2.62
N ILE A 191 16.33 -12.85 2.98
CA ILE A 191 15.70 -11.74 2.24
C ILE A 191 16.70 -10.83 1.51
N ASP A 192 18.01 -10.96 1.75
CA ASP A 192 19.00 -10.10 1.08
C ASP A 192 18.90 -10.21 -0.44
N ALA A 193 18.78 -9.06 -1.11
CA ALA A 193 18.52 -8.95 -2.55
C ALA A 193 19.10 -7.65 -3.12
N GLU A 194 19.21 -7.54 -4.44
CA GLU A 194 19.59 -6.30 -5.12
C GLU A 194 18.49 -5.25 -4.99
N PHE A 195 17.24 -5.69 -5.11
CA PHE A 195 16.02 -4.91 -4.85
C PHE A 195 14.86 -5.85 -4.53
N ALA A 196 13.79 -5.28 -4.01
CA ALA A 196 12.55 -5.98 -3.73
C ALA A 196 11.38 -5.42 -4.54
N LEU A 197 10.45 -6.31 -4.88
CA LEU A 197 9.14 -5.98 -5.46
C LEU A 197 8.09 -6.22 -4.39
N ASN A 198 7.33 -5.19 -4.07
CA ASN A 198 6.31 -5.17 -3.02
C ASN A 198 4.98 -4.68 -3.57
N GLU A 199 4.01 -4.51 -2.71
CA GLU A 199 2.77 -3.79 -2.96
C GLU A 199 2.98 -2.27 -3.12
N GLY A 200 1.90 -1.52 -3.35
CA GLY A 200 1.87 -0.06 -3.37
C GLY A 200 1.92 0.57 -4.76
N GLY A 201 2.32 -0.18 -5.78
CA GLY A 201 2.05 0.18 -7.17
C GLY A 201 0.67 -0.32 -7.61
N GLY A 202 0.37 -0.17 -8.88
CA GLY A 202 -0.89 -0.68 -9.43
C GLY A 202 -1.44 0.20 -10.55
N GLY A 203 -2.63 -0.13 -10.99
CA GLY A 203 -3.34 0.62 -12.02
C GLY A 203 -4.69 1.13 -11.53
N ASP A 204 -5.22 2.06 -12.31
CA ASP A 204 -6.55 2.61 -12.15
C ASP A 204 -7.42 2.24 -13.34
N SER A 205 -8.70 1.96 -13.10
CA SER A 205 -9.70 1.79 -14.14
C SER A 205 -10.66 3.00 -14.21
N ASP A 206 -11.40 3.07 -15.31
CA ASP A 206 -12.50 4.05 -15.45
C ASP A 206 -13.81 3.58 -14.81
N GLY A 207 -13.79 2.48 -14.05
CA GLY A 207 -14.96 1.82 -13.47
C GLY A 207 -15.85 1.11 -14.49
N LYS A 208 -15.41 1.03 -15.77
CA LYS A 208 -16.12 0.37 -16.88
C LYS A 208 -15.26 -0.71 -17.54
N GLY A 209 -14.18 -1.11 -16.88
CA GLY A 209 -13.27 -2.16 -17.32
C GLY A 209 -12.07 -1.68 -18.16
N LYS A 210 -11.96 -0.38 -18.48
CA LYS A 210 -10.79 0.16 -19.17
C LYS A 210 -9.75 0.61 -18.16
N VAL A 211 -8.52 0.08 -18.28
CA VAL A 211 -7.37 0.57 -17.51
C VAL A 211 -6.93 1.94 -18.07
N ILE A 212 -6.80 2.93 -17.20
CA ILE A 212 -6.48 4.32 -17.55
C ILE A 212 -5.16 4.81 -16.98
N GLY A 213 -4.55 4.07 -16.06
CA GLY A 213 -3.26 4.41 -15.45
C GLY A 213 -2.53 3.16 -14.96
N GLN A 214 -1.21 3.27 -14.85
CA GLN A 214 -0.34 2.30 -14.17
C GLN A 214 0.75 3.07 -13.42
N SER A 215 0.99 2.71 -12.17
CA SER A 215 1.96 3.37 -11.30
C SER A 215 2.97 2.38 -10.71
N VAL A 216 4.15 2.89 -10.40
CA VAL A 216 5.16 2.21 -9.59
C VAL A 216 5.41 3.05 -8.34
N GLN A 217 5.23 2.47 -7.16
CA GLN A 217 5.59 3.17 -5.93
C GLN A 217 7.11 3.16 -5.76
N VAL A 218 7.69 4.36 -5.66
CA VAL A 218 9.13 4.57 -5.47
C VAL A 218 9.31 5.48 -4.26
N GLY A 219 9.17 4.90 -3.10
CA GLY A 219 9.23 5.59 -1.82
C GLY A 219 7.87 5.82 -1.17
N GLU A 220 7.94 6.15 0.09
CA GLU A 220 6.79 6.36 0.98
C GLU A 220 7.15 7.31 2.09
N LYS A 221 6.16 7.94 2.70
CA LYS A 221 6.37 8.79 3.87
C LYS A 221 6.57 7.97 5.13
N THR A 222 7.47 8.44 5.99
CA THR A 222 7.64 7.85 7.30
C THR A 222 6.53 8.30 8.24
N PHE A 223 5.95 7.35 8.95
CA PHE A 223 4.94 7.59 9.97
C PHE A 223 5.59 7.84 11.35
N ALA A 224 5.17 8.90 12.04
CA ALA A 224 5.54 9.14 13.43
C ALA A 224 4.38 9.75 14.22
N ASN A 225 4.21 9.31 15.47
CA ASN A 225 3.31 9.93 16.43
C ASN A 225 4.12 10.65 17.51
N PHE A 226 3.71 11.86 17.85
CA PHE A 226 4.26 12.63 18.93
C PHE A 226 3.16 12.94 19.95
N ARG A 227 3.44 12.68 21.23
CA ARG A 227 2.64 13.19 22.35
C ARG A 227 3.11 14.57 22.69
N LEU A 228 2.23 15.56 22.59
CA LEU A 228 2.38 16.85 23.26
C LEU A 228 1.76 16.75 24.64
N GLU A 229 2.43 17.31 25.64
CA GLU A 229 1.89 17.39 26.99
C GLU A 229 2.29 18.70 27.66
N THR A 230 1.31 19.34 28.28
CA THR A 230 1.48 20.51 29.14
C THR A 230 1.10 20.15 30.59
N ARG A 231 1.79 20.72 31.56
CA ARG A 231 1.56 20.48 32.98
C ARG A 231 1.47 21.78 33.76
N ASN A 232 0.58 21.79 34.77
CA ASN A 232 0.30 22.94 35.58
C ASN A 232 -0.03 22.48 37.02
N PRO A 233 0.24 23.29 38.08
CA PRO A 233 -0.13 22.93 39.45
C PRO A 233 -1.62 22.72 39.67
N GLY A 234 -2.50 23.27 38.80
CA GLY A 234 -3.93 23.27 38.99
C GLY A 234 -4.40 24.31 39.99
N GLY A 235 -5.61 24.15 40.52
CA GLY A 235 -6.23 25.05 41.49
C GLY A 235 -7.74 25.06 41.39
N HIS A 236 -8.40 25.91 42.19
CA HIS A 236 -9.86 26.04 42.19
C HIS A 236 -10.29 26.95 41.00
N SER A 237 -11.27 26.52 40.21
CA SER A 237 -11.69 27.24 38.99
C SER A 237 -12.29 28.64 39.27
N SER A 238 -12.78 28.91 40.51
CA SER A 238 -13.26 30.24 40.89
C SER A 238 -12.15 31.30 41.08
N ALA A 239 -10.88 30.85 41.11
CA ALA A 239 -9.70 31.71 41.17
C ALA A 239 -8.80 31.47 39.96
N PRO A 240 -9.23 31.87 38.74
CA PRO A 240 -8.50 31.58 37.52
C PRO A 240 -7.13 32.28 37.50
N VAL A 241 -6.13 31.55 37.04
CA VAL A 241 -4.77 32.09 36.80
C VAL A 241 -4.47 32.06 35.30
N PRO A 242 -3.61 32.92 34.80
CA PRO A 242 -3.24 32.91 33.37
C PRO A 242 -2.56 31.63 32.92
N ASP A 243 -1.87 30.96 33.86
CA ASP A 243 -1.16 29.71 33.61
C ASP A 243 -2.14 28.52 33.65
N ASN A 244 -2.46 27.94 32.48
CA ASN A 244 -3.48 26.90 32.33
C ASN A 244 -3.06 25.88 31.26
N ALA A 245 -2.94 24.62 31.65
CA ALA A 245 -2.42 23.56 30.80
C ALA A 245 -3.25 23.39 29.49
N ILE A 246 -4.58 23.57 29.56
CA ILE A 246 -5.42 23.49 28.35
C ILE A 246 -5.14 24.66 27.41
N TYR A 247 -4.97 25.89 27.93
CA TYR A 247 -4.72 27.05 27.10
C TYR A 247 -3.31 27.02 26.46
N GLU A 248 -2.31 26.53 27.20
CA GLU A 248 -0.97 26.33 26.67
C GLU A 248 -0.95 25.29 25.54
N LEU A 249 -1.65 24.15 25.73
CA LEU A 249 -1.78 23.15 24.68
C LEU A 249 -2.54 23.68 23.47
N ALA A 250 -3.66 24.40 23.68
CA ALA A 250 -4.45 24.99 22.58
C ALA A 250 -3.59 25.95 21.73
N ALA A 251 -2.80 26.82 22.39
CA ALA A 251 -1.89 27.72 21.69
C ALA A 251 -0.80 26.97 20.90
N ALA A 252 -0.29 25.87 21.43
CA ALA A 252 0.65 25.00 20.71
C ALA A 252 0.02 24.37 19.48
N LEU A 253 -1.21 23.86 19.60
CA LEU A 253 -1.94 23.23 18.49
C LEU A 253 -2.27 24.24 17.38
N THR A 254 -2.68 25.47 17.72
CA THR A 254 -2.92 26.54 16.73
C THR A 254 -1.63 26.85 15.94
N ARG A 255 -0.49 26.94 16.61
CA ARG A 255 0.79 27.18 15.91
C ARG A 255 1.17 26.01 14.98
N ILE A 256 0.86 24.78 15.36
CA ILE A 256 1.09 23.60 14.49
C ILE A 256 0.13 23.63 13.29
N GLU A 257 -1.15 24.00 13.49
CA GLU A 257 -2.15 24.14 12.42
C GLU A 257 -1.73 25.19 11.39
N GLU A 258 -1.23 26.33 11.86
CA GLU A 258 -0.77 27.43 11.02
C GLU A 258 0.59 27.16 10.33
N HIS A 259 1.32 26.15 10.78
CA HIS A 259 2.64 25.83 10.23
C HIS A 259 2.53 24.93 9.01
N GLU A 260 2.95 25.44 7.87
CA GLU A 260 3.07 24.68 6.64
C GLU A 260 4.55 24.34 6.38
N PHE A 261 4.87 23.04 6.30
CA PHE A 261 6.20 22.60 5.91
C PHE A 261 6.48 23.03 4.45
N PRO A 262 7.74 23.32 4.08
CA PRO A 262 8.07 23.77 2.74
C PRO A 262 7.73 22.73 1.67
N VAL A 263 7.50 23.20 0.44
CA VAL A 263 7.39 22.33 -0.74
C VAL A 263 8.76 21.70 -1.00
N GLU A 264 8.75 20.38 -1.13
CA GLU A 264 9.92 19.59 -1.48
C GLU A 264 9.57 18.62 -2.61
N LEU A 265 10.49 18.48 -3.56
CA LEU A 265 10.35 17.52 -4.65
C LEU A 265 11.60 16.64 -4.74
N THR A 266 11.40 15.34 -4.57
CA THR A 266 12.38 14.32 -4.98
C THR A 266 12.30 14.11 -6.50
N ASP A 267 13.24 13.35 -7.08
CA ASP A 267 13.14 12.96 -8.50
C ASP A 267 11.83 12.19 -8.77
N VAL A 268 11.36 11.39 -7.80
CA VAL A 268 10.11 10.63 -7.89
C VAL A 268 8.90 11.55 -7.94
N THR A 269 8.75 12.44 -6.96
CA THR A 269 7.59 13.33 -6.89
C THR A 269 7.62 14.37 -8.01
N ARG A 270 8.78 14.84 -8.43
CA ARG A 270 8.93 15.71 -9.60
C ARG A 270 8.41 15.02 -10.88
N ARG A 271 8.82 13.78 -11.12
CA ARG A 271 8.36 13.00 -12.27
C ARG A 271 6.86 12.70 -12.16
N TYR A 272 6.38 12.36 -10.96
CA TYR A 272 4.93 12.19 -10.70
C TYR A 272 4.14 13.44 -11.09
N PHE A 273 4.53 14.62 -10.58
CA PHE A 273 3.81 15.86 -10.86
C PHE A 273 3.84 16.22 -12.36
N ALA A 274 4.94 15.99 -13.05
CA ALA A 274 5.03 16.22 -14.49
C ALA A 274 4.14 15.27 -15.29
N GLU A 275 4.24 13.95 -15.06
CA GLU A 275 3.57 12.94 -15.88
C GLU A 275 2.08 12.79 -15.53
N ALA A 276 1.72 12.74 -14.24
CA ALA A 276 0.33 12.72 -13.81
C ALA A 276 -0.40 14.02 -14.17
N GLY A 277 0.30 15.17 -14.07
CA GLY A 277 -0.21 16.45 -14.52
C GLY A 277 -0.52 16.50 -16.00
N ALA A 278 0.36 15.92 -16.83
CA ALA A 278 0.14 15.80 -18.28
C ALA A 278 -1.06 14.89 -18.59
N ALA A 279 -1.20 13.77 -17.86
CA ALA A 279 -2.30 12.83 -18.05
C ALA A 279 -3.67 13.46 -17.68
N ARG A 280 -3.72 14.32 -16.65
CA ARG A 280 -4.95 15.03 -16.25
C ARG A 280 -5.42 16.03 -17.33
N GLY A 281 -4.51 16.84 -17.87
CA GLY A 281 -4.81 17.85 -18.90
C GLY A 281 -5.69 19.04 -18.46
N ASP A 282 -6.13 19.08 -17.18
CA ASP A 282 -6.97 20.14 -16.60
C ASP A 282 -6.13 21.29 -15.97
N ALA A 283 -6.77 22.21 -15.25
CA ALA A 283 -6.08 23.31 -14.57
C ALA A 283 -5.14 22.80 -13.48
N THR A 284 -5.55 21.81 -12.71
CA THR A 284 -4.72 21.19 -11.66
C THR A 284 -3.52 20.50 -12.30
N GLY A 285 -3.71 19.77 -13.41
CA GLY A 285 -2.61 19.12 -14.14
C GLY A 285 -1.56 20.13 -14.63
N ARG A 286 -1.99 21.29 -15.15
CA ARG A 286 -1.05 22.36 -15.53
C ARG A 286 -0.27 22.93 -14.35
N ALA A 287 -0.94 23.12 -13.19
CA ALA A 287 -0.28 23.56 -11.96
C ALA A 287 0.72 22.50 -11.44
N MET A 288 0.39 21.22 -11.51
CA MET A 288 1.33 20.13 -11.19
C MET A 288 2.59 20.20 -12.04
N ILE A 289 2.45 20.38 -13.36
CA ILE A 289 3.60 20.53 -14.28
C ILE A 289 4.41 21.78 -13.93
N ALA A 290 3.76 22.91 -13.62
CA ALA A 290 4.45 24.13 -13.23
C ALA A 290 5.30 23.93 -11.97
N LEU A 291 4.76 23.28 -10.91
CA LEU A 291 5.51 22.95 -9.71
C LEU A 291 6.66 21.97 -9.97
N ALA A 292 6.50 21.00 -10.89
CA ALA A 292 7.58 20.10 -11.25
C ALA A 292 8.77 20.84 -11.89
N LEU A 293 8.51 21.95 -12.58
CA LEU A 293 9.53 22.82 -13.20
C LEU A 293 10.08 23.84 -12.21
N ASP A 294 9.21 24.48 -11.44
CA ASP A 294 9.57 25.48 -10.42
C ASP A 294 8.80 25.24 -9.12
N PRO A 295 9.41 24.59 -8.12
CA PRO A 295 8.77 24.35 -6.82
C PRO A 295 8.45 25.65 -6.02
N ALA A 296 8.97 26.81 -6.45
CA ALA A 296 8.69 28.08 -5.80
C ALA A 296 7.46 28.80 -6.41
N ASP A 297 6.80 28.26 -7.43
CA ASP A 297 5.60 28.85 -8.04
C ASP A 297 4.40 28.80 -7.05
N LYS A 298 4.17 29.91 -6.36
CA LYS A 298 3.09 30.04 -5.37
C LYS A 298 1.68 30.00 -5.97
N ALA A 299 1.53 30.39 -7.22
CA ALA A 299 0.21 30.31 -7.89
C ALA A 299 -0.13 28.86 -8.22
N ALA A 300 0.82 28.10 -8.71
CA ALA A 300 0.66 26.66 -8.94
C ALA A 300 0.47 25.89 -7.62
N GLU A 301 1.24 26.23 -6.59
CA GLU A 301 1.12 25.64 -5.26
C GLU A 301 -0.30 25.82 -4.68
N ALA A 302 -0.87 27.01 -4.77
CA ALA A 302 -2.22 27.27 -4.27
C ALA A 302 -3.31 26.42 -4.97
N ILE A 303 -3.15 26.17 -6.27
CA ILE A 303 -4.07 25.28 -7.01
C ILE A 303 -3.90 23.82 -6.58
N VAL A 304 -2.66 23.36 -6.44
CA VAL A 304 -2.35 21.97 -6.06
C VAL A 304 -2.76 21.70 -4.62
N ASN A 305 -2.57 22.65 -3.70
CA ASN A 305 -2.92 22.53 -2.28
C ASN A 305 -4.45 22.40 -2.04
N ALA A 306 -5.29 22.74 -3.02
CA ALA A 306 -6.73 22.52 -2.92
C ALA A 306 -7.13 21.03 -2.90
N ASP A 307 -6.25 20.13 -3.38
CA ASP A 307 -6.41 18.70 -3.30
C ASP A 307 -5.54 18.16 -2.13
N PRO A 308 -6.15 17.61 -1.05
CA PRO A 308 -5.41 17.16 0.12
C PRO A 308 -4.36 16.06 -0.18
N PHE A 309 -4.62 15.20 -1.17
CA PHE A 309 -3.68 14.16 -1.58
C PHE A 309 -2.45 14.77 -2.27
N LEU A 310 -2.66 15.68 -3.21
CA LEU A 310 -1.57 16.37 -3.91
C LEU A 310 -0.78 17.27 -2.96
N HIS A 311 -1.47 18.01 -2.05
CA HIS A 311 -0.84 18.78 -0.97
C HIS A 311 0.11 17.91 -0.14
N SER A 312 -0.38 16.74 0.28
CA SER A 312 0.42 15.80 1.07
C SER A 312 1.63 15.25 0.30
N ASN A 313 1.58 15.14 -1.02
CA ASN A 313 2.70 14.69 -1.85
C ASN A 313 3.80 15.76 -2.04
N LEU A 314 3.55 17.01 -1.62
CA LEU A 314 4.52 18.10 -1.75
C LEU A 314 5.40 18.29 -0.52
N ARG A 315 5.05 17.74 0.66
CA ARG A 315 5.68 18.12 1.92
C ARG A 315 5.45 17.14 3.07
N THR A 316 6.18 17.27 4.15
CA THR A 316 5.82 16.69 5.44
C THR A 316 4.49 17.28 5.90
N THR A 317 3.63 16.46 6.51
CA THR A 317 2.37 16.89 7.10
C THR A 317 2.25 16.38 8.53
N CYS A 318 1.80 17.24 9.46
CA CYS A 318 1.55 16.90 10.85
C CYS A 318 0.15 17.37 11.24
N VAL A 319 -0.64 16.51 11.88
CA VAL A 319 -2.02 16.82 12.27
C VAL A 319 -2.34 16.27 13.66
N ALA A 320 -3.09 17.04 14.45
CA ALA A 320 -3.61 16.57 15.73
C ALA A 320 -4.73 15.54 15.50
N THR A 321 -4.62 14.37 16.15
CA THR A 321 -5.58 13.27 15.98
C THR A 321 -6.31 12.87 17.27
N LEU A 322 -5.70 13.13 18.43
CA LEU A 322 -6.30 12.87 19.74
C LEU A 322 -6.02 14.04 20.68
N LEU A 323 -6.97 14.32 21.58
CA LEU A 323 -6.89 15.38 22.57
C LEU A 323 -7.47 14.90 23.90
N ASP A 324 -6.78 15.24 25.00
CA ASP A 324 -7.27 15.02 26.38
C ASP A 324 -6.84 16.17 27.28
N GLY A 325 -7.62 16.43 28.36
CA GLY A 325 -7.25 17.47 29.31
C GLY A 325 -8.23 17.65 30.44
N GLY A 326 -7.72 18.14 31.58
CA GLY A 326 -8.50 18.35 32.79
C GLY A 326 -8.87 17.06 33.51
N HIS A 327 -9.46 17.19 34.72
CA HIS A 327 -9.89 16.06 35.54
C HIS A 327 -11.19 16.34 36.31
N ALA A 328 -11.59 17.63 36.45
CA ALA A 328 -12.82 18.03 37.11
C ALA A 328 -13.31 19.38 36.58
N ALA A 329 -14.63 19.55 36.49
CA ALA A 329 -15.24 20.76 35.95
C ALA A 329 -14.99 22.03 36.80
N ASN A 330 -14.71 21.88 38.07
CA ASN A 330 -14.47 22.96 39.02
C ASN A 330 -12.99 23.10 39.46
N ALA A 331 -12.07 22.50 38.71
CA ALA A 331 -10.62 22.58 38.95
C ALA A 331 -9.88 23.09 37.73
N LEU A 332 -8.80 23.85 37.94
CA LEU A 332 -7.86 24.19 36.88
C LEU A 332 -7.13 22.91 36.44
N PRO A 333 -6.92 22.72 35.13
CA PRO A 333 -6.33 21.49 34.60
C PRO A 333 -4.87 21.33 35.01
N GLN A 334 -4.53 20.17 35.58
CA GLN A 334 -3.15 19.84 35.96
C GLN A 334 -2.34 19.30 34.78
N ARG A 335 -3.02 18.83 33.74
CA ARG A 335 -2.43 18.27 32.54
C ARG A 335 -3.39 18.41 31.35
N ALA A 336 -2.83 18.67 30.19
CA ALA A 336 -3.50 18.50 28.91
C ALA A 336 -2.52 17.90 27.90
N GLY A 337 -3.03 17.18 26.93
CA GLY A 337 -2.18 16.54 25.94
C GLY A 337 -2.88 16.24 24.63
N ALA A 338 -2.08 16.11 23.57
CA ALA A 338 -2.54 15.78 22.23
C ALA A 338 -1.63 14.76 21.57
N ASN A 339 -2.18 13.97 20.66
CA ASN A 339 -1.39 13.19 19.72
C ASN A 339 -1.26 13.96 18.41
N ILE A 340 -0.02 14.15 17.94
CA ILE A 340 0.29 14.70 16.62
C ILE A 340 0.79 13.56 15.75
N ASN A 341 0.03 13.26 14.69
CA ASN A 341 0.44 12.30 13.67
C ASN A 341 1.17 13.03 12.55
N CYS A 342 2.41 12.63 12.29
CA CYS A 342 3.20 13.17 11.20
C CYS A 342 3.42 12.14 10.11
N ARG A 343 3.31 12.58 8.87
CA ARG A 343 3.72 11.88 7.65
C ARG A 343 4.92 12.60 7.07
N ILE A 344 6.08 12.06 7.36
CA ILE A 344 7.37 12.71 7.14
C ILE A 344 7.86 12.42 5.73
N PHE A 345 8.21 13.48 5.00
CA PHE A 345 8.74 13.38 3.64
C PHE A 345 10.08 12.63 3.63
N PRO A 346 10.36 11.77 2.63
CA PRO A 346 11.61 11.02 2.55
C PRO A 346 12.85 11.93 2.58
N GLY A 347 13.86 11.53 3.36
CA GLY A 347 15.08 12.29 3.54
C GLY A 347 15.17 13.06 4.86
N HIS A 348 14.05 13.18 5.60
CA HIS A 348 14.04 13.78 6.93
C HIS A 348 14.05 12.72 8.03
N SER A 349 14.78 12.99 9.11
CA SER A 349 14.73 12.15 10.29
C SER A 349 13.52 12.49 11.16
N ILE A 350 13.02 11.52 11.92
CA ILE A 350 11.93 11.74 12.88
C ILE A 350 12.34 12.80 13.92
N GLU A 351 13.61 12.80 14.35
CA GLU A 351 14.12 13.77 15.31
C GLU A 351 14.12 15.19 14.75
N SER A 352 14.50 15.39 13.47
CA SER A 352 14.46 16.72 12.84
C SER A 352 13.03 17.28 12.77
N ILE A 353 12.03 16.45 12.59
CA ILE A 353 10.62 16.88 12.60
C ILE A 353 10.16 17.20 14.02
N LYS A 354 10.58 16.44 15.02
CA LYS A 354 10.34 16.76 16.44
C LYS A 354 10.94 18.11 16.82
N ASP A 355 12.17 18.39 16.38
CA ASP A 355 12.84 19.67 16.64
C ASP A 355 12.12 20.82 15.94
N GLU A 356 11.64 20.62 14.72
CA GLU A 356 10.84 21.62 14.01
C GLU A 356 9.51 21.89 14.72
N LEU A 357 8.80 20.85 15.20
CA LEU A 357 7.61 21.02 16.01
C LEU A 357 7.90 21.81 17.29
N ALA A 358 9.02 21.53 17.97
CA ALA A 358 9.43 22.28 19.15
C ALA A 358 9.71 23.76 18.84
N ARG A 359 10.35 24.04 17.72
CA ARG A 359 10.63 25.40 17.23
C ARG A 359 9.32 26.15 16.92
N VAL A 360 8.40 25.52 16.23
CA VAL A 360 7.08 26.06 15.86
C VAL A 360 6.25 26.38 17.09
N ILE A 361 6.18 25.44 18.03
CA ILE A 361 5.47 25.62 19.30
C ILE A 361 6.08 26.78 20.11
N GLY A 362 7.41 26.87 20.16
CA GLY A 362 8.13 27.99 20.80
C GLY A 362 7.81 28.16 22.30
N ASP A 363 7.28 27.12 22.95
CA ASP A 363 6.97 27.12 24.38
C ASP A 363 7.67 25.95 25.09
N PRO A 364 8.66 26.19 25.95
CA PRO A 364 9.42 25.15 26.63
C PRO A 364 8.60 24.37 27.67
N LYS A 365 7.39 24.80 28.03
CA LYS A 365 6.48 24.09 28.90
C LYS A 365 5.79 22.93 28.19
N VAL A 366 5.73 22.94 26.87
CA VAL A 366 5.16 21.87 26.06
C VAL A 366 6.22 20.80 25.83
N THR A 367 6.02 19.64 26.43
CA THR A 367 6.91 18.49 26.18
C THR A 367 6.46 17.73 24.94
N ILE A 368 7.45 17.29 24.12
CA ILE A 368 7.21 16.51 22.92
C ILE A 368 7.89 15.15 23.06
N THR A 369 7.11 14.09 23.02
CA THR A 369 7.61 12.71 23.16
C THR A 369 7.18 11.88 21.95
N GLN A 370 8.14 11.25 21.26
CA GLN A 370 7.80 10.29 20.21
C GLN A 370 7.14 9.05 20.84
N LEU A 371 5.97 8.67 20.32
CA LEU A 371 5.24 7.47 20.75
C LEU A 371 5.64 6.24 19.92
N PRO A 372 5.53 5.04 20.48
CA PRO A 372 5.64 3.81 19.71
C PRO A 372 4.46 3.65 18.71
N PRO A 373 4.62 2.83 17.64
CA PRO A 373 5.87 2.19 17.27
C PRO A 373 6.90 3.18 16.70
N LYS A 374 8.18 2.96 17.01
CA LYS A 374 9.27 3.74 16.42
C LYS A 374 9.71 3.06 15.13
N ARG A 375 9.33 3.62 14.01
CA ARG A 375 9.67 3.07 12.70
C ARG A 375 10.95 3.71 12.13
N PRO A 376 11.73 2.99 11.32
CA PRO A 376 12.84 3.60 10.59
C PRO A 376 12.34 4.62 9.56
N ALA A 377 13.22 5.52 9.16
CA ALA A 377 12.97 6.51 8.11
C ALA A 377 14.01 6.36 6.99
N PRO A 378 13.92 5.34 6.15
CA PRO A 378 14.86 5.15 5.07
C PRO A 378 14.71 6.23 3.98
N PRO A 379 15.77 6.52 3.22
CA PRO A 379 15.63 7.32 2.01
C PRO A 379 14.77 6.57 0.97
N ALA A 380 14.10 7.34 0.10
CA ALA A 380 13.40 6.75 -1.03
C ALA A 380 14.40 5.98 -1.93
N PRO A 381 14.00 4.83 -2.52
CA PRO A 381 14.83 4.13 -3.49
C PRO A 381 15.03 5.00 -4.75
N PRO A 382 16.14 4.80 -5.50
CA PRO A 382 16.37 5.55 -6.72
C PRO A 382 15.42 5.14 -7.84
N LEU A 383 15.16 6.05 -8.78
CA LEU A 383 14.54 5.71 -10.07
C LEU A 383 15.54 4.95 -10.97
N ASP A 384 15.90 3.72 -10.55
CA ASP A 384 16.88 2.92 -11.30
C ASP A 384 16.29 2.44 -12.63
N PRO A 385 16.88 2.82 -13.78
CA PRO A 385 16.41 2.36 -15.10
C PRO A 385 16.43 0.84 -15.27
N LYS A 386 17.25 0.11 -14.51
CA LYS A 386 17.27 -1.35 -14.52
C LYS A 386 16.03 -1.96 -13.90
N VAL A 387 15.39 -1.24 -12.97
CA VAL A 387 14.14 -1.65 -12.33
C VAL A 387 12.95 -1.05 -13.06
N ILE A 388 12.95 0.25 -13.32
CA ILE A 388 11.81 0.94 -13.94
C ILE A 388 11.64 0.57 -15.41
N GLY A 389 12.73 0.45 -16.16
CA GLY A 389 12.67 0.19 -17.61
C GLY A 389 11.94 -1.10 -18.02
N PRO A 390 12.13 -2.26 -17.36
CA PRO A 390 11.30 -3.44 -17.62
C PRO A 390 9.81 -3.23 -17.33
N MET A 391 9.44 -2.47 -16.27
CA MET A 391 8.05 -2.12 -15.98
C MET A 391 7.44 -1.29 -17.09
N GLU A 392 8.13 -0.24 -17.53
CA GLU A 392 7.69 0.63 -18.64
C GLU A 392 7.45 -0.16 -19.93
N ARG A 393 8.38 -1.04 -20.31
CA ARG A 393 8.23 -1.88 -21.52
C ARG A 393 7.03 -2.83 -21.43
N LEU A 394 6.83 -3.44 -20.27
CA LEU A 394 5.73 -4.38 -20.09
C LEU A 394 4.38 -3.67 -19.98
N VAL A 395 4.31 -2.52 -19.31
CA VAL A 395 3.08 -1.72 -19.29
C VAL A 395 2.69 -1.31 -20.70
N ALA A 396 3.64 -0.82 -21.52
CA ALA A 396 3.36 -0.48 -22.92
C ALA A 396 2.92 -1.71 -23.76
N LYS A 397 3.40 -2.92 -23.43
CA LYS A 397 2.97 -4.18 -24.08
C LYS A 397 1.55 -4.59 -23.67
N TYR A 398 1.25 -4.57 -22.37
CA TYR A 398 -0.04 -5.04 -21.83
C TYR A 398 -1.16 -4.02 -22.01
N TRP A 399 -0.84 -2.73 -21.90
CA TRP A 399 -1.77 -1.61 -22.02
C TRP A 399 -1.21 -0.57 -22.99
N PRO A 400 -1.35 -0.79 -24.32
CA PRO A 400 -0.83 0.12 -25.34
C PRO A 400 -1.34 1.56 -25.13
N GLY A 401 -0.41 2.51 -25.12
CA GLY A 401 -0.70 3.93 -24.89
C GLY A 401 -0.60 4.39 -23.43
N LEU A 402 -0.42 3.47 -22.47
CA LEU A 402 -0.12 3.84 -21.08
C LEU A 402 1.39 3.85 -20.81
N THR A 403 1.81 4.72 -19.90
CA THR A 403 3.14 4.79 -19.31
C THR A 403 3.06 4.44 -17.83
N VAL A 404 4.19 4.08 -17.23
CA VAL A 404 4.29 3.88 -15.78
C VAL A 404 4.63 5.21 -15.13
N ILE A 405 3.76 5.68 -14.24
CA ILE A 405 3.98 6.91 -13.47
C ILE A 405 4.59 6.54 -12.12
N PRO A 406 5.82 7.00 -11.80
CA PRO A 406 6.38 6.79 -10.48
C PRO A 406 5.60 7.61 -9.45
N SER A 407 5.33 7.03 -8.29
CA SER A 407 4.57 7.65 -7.21
C SER A 407 5.26 7.49 -5.86
N MET A 408 4.92 8.34 -4.93
CA MET A 408 5.29 8.23 -3.52
C MET A 408 4.01 8.01 -2.71
N ALA A 409 3.99 6.99 -1.86
CA ALA A 409 2.86 6.76 -0.97
C ALA A 409 2.87 7.75 0.19
N ASN A 410 1.67 8.21 0.58
CA ASN A 410 1.45 8.98 1.80
C ASN A 410 1.32 8.07 3.04
N GLY A 411 1.04 6.78 2.83
CA GLY A 411 1.10 5.71 3.81
C GLY A 411 2.51 5.13 3.96
N TYR A 412 2.59 3.98 4.63
CA TYR A 412 3.81 3.18 4.70
C TYR A 412 3.46 1.72 4.36
N THR A 413 4.48 0.95 4.00
CA THR A 413 4.39 -0.50 3.78
C THR A 413 5.62 -1.18 4.42
N ASP A 414 5.72 -2.49 4.29
CA ASP A 414 6.91 -3.25 4.67
C ASP A 414 8.21 -2.78 3.95
N ALA A 415 8.09 -1.99 2.89
CA ALA A 415 9.22 -1.35 2.21
C ALA A 415 10.08 -0.48 3.15
N THR A 416 9.47 0.13 4.17
CA THR A 416 10.15 0.87 5.23
C THR A 416 11.27 0.05 5.90
N PHE A 417 11.00 -1.21 6.27
CA PHE A 417 11.98 -2.07 6.95
C PHE A 417 13.04 -2.60 5.99
N LEU A 418 12.67 -2.94 4.76
CA LEU A 418 13.63 -3.34 3.72
C LEU A 418 14.56 -2.19 3.35
N GLY A 419 14.01 -0.98 3.19
CA GLY A 419 14.79 0.22 2.91
C GLY A 419 15.80 0.53 4.04
N ALA A 420 15.39 0.41 5.29
CA ALA A 420 16.28 0.53 6.45
C ALA A 420 17.38 -0.55 6.48
N ALA A 421 17.07 -1.73 5.97
CA ALA A 421 18.03 -2.80 5.77
C ALA A 421 18.91 -2.60 4.52
N GLY A 422 18.73 -1.53 3.75
CA GLY A 422 19.52 -1.22 2.54
C GLY A 422 19.07 -2.01 1.30
N ILE A 423 17.85 -2.51 1.27
CA ILE A 423 17.24 -3.20 0.11
C ILE A 423 16.24 -2.24 -0.55
N PRO A 424 16.58 -1.63 -1.70
CA PRO A 424 15.65 -0.78 -2.43
C PRO A 424 14.37 -1.54 -2.78
N THR A 425 13.21 -0.98 -2.45
CA THR A 425 11.91 -1.65 -2.60
C THR A 425 10.99 -0.83 -3.47
N TYR A 426 10.32 -1.49 -4.42
CA TYR A 426 9.44 -0.86 -5.39
C TYR A 426 8.07 -1.54 -5.34
N GLY A 427 7.00 -0.73 -5.25
CA GLY A 427 5.64 -1.21 -5.42
C GLY A 427 5.33 -1.35 -6.91
N ILE A 428 4.81 -2.52 -7.31
CA ILE A 428 4.75 -2.90 -8.72
C ILE A 428 3.42 -2.53 -9.40
N PRO A 429 3.43 -2.16 -10.69
CA PRO A 429 2.24 -2.08 -11.52
C PRO A 429 1.65 -3.48 -11.83
N GLY A 430 0.48 -3.52 -12.44
CA GLY A 430 -0.08 -4.76 -13.00
C GLY A 430 -1.53 -4.99 -12.67
N MET A 431 -1.88 -5.15 -11.40
CA MET A 431 -3.28 -5.17 -10.96
C MET A 431 -3.82 -3.74 -10.91
N TRP A 432 -5.13 -3.60 -11.10
CA TRP A 432 -5.79 -2.28 -11.06
C TRP A 432 -7.04 -2.31 -10.22
N GLY A 433 -7.34 -1.17 -9.61
CA GLY A 433 -8.56 -0.92 -8.86
C GLY A 433 -9.56 -0.04 -9.63
N ASP A 434 -10.76 0.05 -9.08
CA ASP A 434 -11.84 0.90 -9.56
C ASP A 434 -11.86 2.23 -8.78
N PRO A 435 -12.51 3.28 -9.33
CA PRO A 435 -12.52 4.61 -8.71
C PRO A 435 -13.13 4.68 -7.31
N ASP A 436 -13.90 3.67 -6.89
CA ASP A 436 -14.51 3.57 -5.55
C ASP A 436 -13.58 2.94 -4.49
N GLY A 437 -12.33 2.60 -4.87
CA GLY A 437 -11.34 2.03 -3.98
C GLY A 437 -11.55 0.55 -3.64
N ASN A 438 -12.49 -0.14 -4.31
CA ASN A 438 -12.73 -1.59 -4.18
C ASN A 438 -12.99 -2.09 -2.75
N GLY A 439 -13.34 -1.22 -1.82
CA GLY A 439 -13.60 -1.57 -0.42
C GLY A 439 -12.36 -1.98 0.38
N VAL A 440 -11.15 -1.64 -0.06
CA VAL A 440 -9.90 -1.86 0.69
C VAL A 440 -10.02 -1.23 2.07
N HIS A 441 -9.64 -1.96 3.14
CA HIS A 441 -9.84 -1.64 4.56
C HIS A 441 -11.31 -1.40 4.98
N GLY A 442 -12.23 -1.42 4.01
CA GLY A 442 -13.68 -1.22 4.20
C GLY A 442 -14.46 -2.54 4.17
N LEU A 443 -15.74 -2.42 3.79
CA LEU A 443 -16.65 -3.56 3.64
C LEU A 443 -16.65 -4.07 2.20
N ASN A 444 -16.90 -5.38 2.05
CA ASN A 444 -17.08 -6.03 0.75
C ASN A 444 -15.90 -5.79 -0.21
N GLU A 445 -14.67 -5.89 0.33
CA GLU A 445 -13.45 -5.77 -0.48
C GLU A 445 -13.49 -6.72 -1.67
N ARG A 446 -13.05 -6.24 -2.84
CA ARG A 446 -13.11 -7.00 -4.08
C ARG A 446 -11.99 -6.65 -5.04
N ILE A 447 -11.72 -7.56 -5.97
CA ILE A 447 -10.85 -7.34 -7.13
C ILE A 447 -11.57 -7.80 -8.41
N ALA A 448 -11.45 -7.04 -9.49
CA ALA A 448 -11.98 -7.50 -10.78
C ALA A 448 -11.26 -8.78 -11.25
N VAL A 449 -12.02 -9.78 -11.69
CA VAL A 449 -11.47 -11.06 -12.18
C VAL A 449 -10.44 -10.84 -13.28
N GLN A 450 -10.71 -9.89 -14.18
CA GLN A 450 -9.79 -9.52 -15.25
C GLN A 450 -8.50 -8.87 -14.71
N SER A 451 -8.62 -7.98 -13.71
CA SER A 451 -7.46 -7.36 -13.06
C SER A 451 -6.53 -8.42 -12.45
N LEU A 452 -7.13 -9.37 -11.72
CA LEU A 452 -6.37 -10.44 -11.09
C LEU A 452 -5.62 -11.31 -12.12
N TYR A 453 -6.29 -11.74 -13.19
CA TYR A 453 -5.68 -12.65 -14.17
C TYR A 453 -4.66 -11.96 -15.08
N VAL A 454 -4.95 -10.75 -15.54
CA VAL A 454 -4.01 -9.98 -16.38
C VAL A 454 -2.81 -9.51 -15.53
N GLY A 455 -3.08 -9.03 -14.31
CA GLY A 455 -2.04 -8.62 -13.36
C GLY A 455 -1.10 -9.78 -13.02
N ARG A 456 -1.64 -10.99 -12.80
CA ARG A 456 -0.84 -12.21 -12.61
C ARG A 456 0.12 -12.44 -13.79
N ASP A 457 -0.40 -12.42 -15.01
CA ASP A 457 0.41 -12.69 -16.19
C ASP A 457 1.49 -11.61 -16.38
N PHE A 458 1.14 -10.33 -16.15
CA PHE A 458 2.06 -9.21 -16.17
C PHE A 458 3.19 -9.37 -15.12
N MET A 459 2.84 -9.66 -13.86
CA MET A 459 3.82 -9.81 -12.78
C MET A 459 4.78 -10.97 -13.04
N VAL A 460 4.31 -12.08 -13.60
CA VAL A 460 5.17 -13.22 -13.99
C VAL A 460 6.15 -12.83 -15.09
N ASP A 461 5.67 -12.12 -16.12
CA ASP A 461 6.53 -11.62 -17.19
C ASP A 461 7.56 -10.61 -16.63
N LEU A 462 7.16 -9.78 -15.66
CA LEU A 462 8.05 -8.80 -15.02
C LEU A 462 9.18 -9.48 -14.25
N VAL A 463 8.85 -10.49 -13.43
CA VAL A 463 9.87 -11.24 -12.69
C VAL A 463 10.82 -11.96 -13.64
N LYS A 464 10.35 -12.56 -14.74
CA LYS A 464 11.22 -13.14 -15.76
C LYS A 464 12.16 -12.10 -16.38
N ALA A 465 11.65 -10.90 -16.70
CA ALA A 465 12.46 -9.83 -17.26
C ALA A 465 13.60 -9.37 -16.33
N TYR A 466 13.45 -9.54 -15.03
CA TYR A 466 14.51 -9.27 -14.06
C TYR A 466 15.43 -10.46 -13.79
N ALA A 467 14.88 -11.68 -13.87
CA ALA A 467 15.57 -12.89 -13.48
C ALA A 467 16.48 -13.48 -14.60
N ASP A 468 16.21 -13.16 -15.85
CA ASP A 468 16.98 -13.58 -17.03
C ASP A 468 18.08 -12.56 -17.38
#